data_53b5fb3dbd6d06e948a1dd6b2e46c0f0
#
_entry.id   53b5fb3dbd6d06e948a1dd6b2e46c0f0
#
_cell.length_a   1.000
_cell.length_b   1.000
_cell.length_c   1.000
_cell.angle_alpha   90.00
_cell.angle_beta   90.00
_cell.angle_gamma   90.00
#
_symmetry.space_group_name_H-M   'P 1'
#
loop_
_entity.id
_entity.type
_entity.pdbx_description
1 polymer ?
#
loop_
_entity_poly.entity_id
_entity_poly.type
_entity_poly.pdbx_seq_one_letter_code
_entity_poly.pdbx_strand_id
1 'polypeptide(L)'
;MKHISINYILTTALALGIGISIPVLIGSTCLSEQHSVQSEVPYCVTPPTVPEQAVFDGDTIDLRRYDRRERMDRELMSFTYMHSSTMQMIKRANRYFPVIEPLLKANGIPDDFKYLMVIESNLNPIARSPAGAAGLWQFMPVTAREFGLEVNDNVDERYHIEKATAAACRYFKQAYAKYGDWMAVSASYNAGQGRISSQLDKQLADHAMDLWLAEETSRYMFRLLAVKEVFGNPQRFGFLLKREHLYPAIPYKEVAGDTEISELSNF
;
A
#
# COMPACT_ATOMS: atom_id res chain seq x y z
N MET A 1 -14.97 36.09 -34.43
CA MET A 1 -14.73 37.08 -35.52
C MET A 1 -13.49 37.90 -35.20
N LYS A 2 -12.40 37.66 -35.91
CA LYS A 2 -11.48 38.58 -36.58
C LYS A 2 -10.27 37.79 -37.03
N HIS A 3 -10.27 37.52 -38.32
CA HIS A 3 -9.09 37.03 -39.05
C HIS A 3 -8.04 38.15 -39.11
N ILE A 4 -6.79 37.82 -38.83
CA ILE A 4 -5.65 38.69 -39.16
C ILE A 4 -4.95 38.04 -40.32
N SER A 5 -5.07 38.62 -41.50
CA SER A 5 -4.35 38.27 -42.72
C SER A 5 -3.02 39.01 -42.70
N ILE A 6 -1.92 38.27 -42.87
CA ILE A 6 -0.58 38.84 -43.03
C ILE A 6 -0.34 39.03 -44.51
N ASN A 7 -0.27 40.31 -44.94
CA ASN A 7 0.08 40.70 -46.28
C ASN A 7 1.59 40.56 -46.51
N TYR A 8 1.93 39.84 -47.55
CA TYR A 8 3.30 39.80 -48.09
C TYR A 8 3.54 41.07 -48.93
N ILE A 9 4.55 41.84 -48.57
CA ILE A 9 5.02 42.95 -49.36
C ILE A 9 6.10 42.41 -50.29
N LEU A 10 5.80 42.42 -51.59
CA LEU A 10 6.77 42.10 -52.66
C LEU A 10 7.51 43.41 -52.99
N THR A 11 8.82 43.47 -52.68
CA THR A 11 9.69 44.52 -53.17
C THR A 11 10.47 43.98 -54.37
N THR A 12 10.10 44.44 -55.57
CA THR A 12 10.83 44.25 -56.79
C THR A 12 11.92 45.33 -56.89
N ALA A 13 13.20 44.92 -56.85
CA ALA A 13 14.32 45.76 -57.24
C ALA A 13 14.74 45.39 -58.63
N LEU A 14 14.63 46.32 -59.54
CA LEU A 14 15.12 46.23 -60.95
C LEU A 14 16.61 46.62 -60.98
N ALA A 15 17.48 45.69 -61.31
CA ALA A 15 18.89 45.99 -61.67
C ALA A 15 19.21 45.32 -62.99
N LEU A 16 19.49 46.10 -63.97
CA LEU A 16 20.07 45.76 -65.27
C LEU A 16 21.54 45.44 -65.12
N GLY A 17 22.02 44.32 -65.71
CA GLY A 17 23.41 44.17 -66.04
C GLY A 17 23.98 42.78 -65.86
N ILE A 18 24.08 42.06 -67.01
CA ILE A 18 25.11 41.06 -67.36
C ILE A 18 25.08 39.75 -66.52
N GLY A 19 24.72 38.70 -67.27
CA GLY A 19 24.57 37.34 -66.84
C GLY A 19 25.78 36.65 -66.24
N ILE A 20 25.56 35.98 -65.18
CA ILE A 20 26.12 34.65 -64.88
C ILE A 20 25.04 34.05 -63.85
N SER A 21 24.28 33.11 -64.34
CA SER A 21 23.38 32.38 -63.49
C SER A 21 24.14 31.30 -62.72
N ILE A 22 24.36 31.53 -61.43
CA ILE A 22 24.74 30.48 -60.48
C ILE A 22 23.45 30.13 -59.72
N PRO A 23 22.96 28.90 -59.84
CA PRO A 23 21.84 28.50 -58.97
C PRO A 23 22.40 28.26 -57.58
N VAL A 24 22.19 29.24 -56.67
CA VAL A 24 22.35 29.00 -55.24
C VAL A 24 21.19 28.14 -54.79
N LEU A 25 21.43 26.84 -54.69
CA LEU A 25 20.54 25.95 -53.95
C LEU A 25 20.62 26.32 -52.46
N ILE A 26 19.75 27.24 -52.04
CA ILE A 26 19.48 27.43 -50.62
C ILE A 26 18.59 26.27 -50.23
N GLY A 27 19.23 25.18 -49.81
CA GLY A 27 18.53 24.11 -49.10
C GLY A 27 18.01 24.64 -47.77
N SER A 28 16.77 25.10 -47.79
CA SER A 28 16.00 25.27 -46.52
C SER A 28 15.82 23.90 -45.94
N THR A 29 16.76 23.45 -45.11
CA THR A 29 16.49 22.36 -44.20
C THR A 29 15.49 22.91 -43.19
N CYS A 30 14.19 22.80 -43.49
CA CYS A 30 13.17 22.76 -42.45
C CYS A 30 13.50 21.55 -41.57
N LEU A 31 14.24 21.79 -40.50
CA LEU A 31 14.19 20.92 -39.35
C LEU A 31 12.73 21.01 -38.84
N SER A 32 11.89 20.11 -39.36
CA SER A 32 10.67 19.81 -38.69
C SER A 32 11.08 19.22 -37.34
N GLU A 33 11.19 20.08 -36.32
CA GLU A 33 11.00 19.61 -34.98
C GLU A 33 9.63 18.92 -34.97
N GLN A 34 9.67 17.61 -35.14
CA GLN A 34 8.56 16.77 -34.71
C GLN A 34 8.50 16.95 -33.18
N HIS A 35 7.81 18.00 -32.75
CA HIS A 35 7.16 17.94 -31.47
C HIS A 35 6.24 16.73 -31.60
N SER A 36 6.71 15.61 -31.04
CA SER A 36 5.83 14.54 -30.67
C SER A 36 4.84 15.19 -29.71
N VAL A 37 3.67 15.54 -30.24
CA VAL A 37 2.50 15.81 -29.44
C VAL A 37 2.31 14.50 -28.67
N GLN A 38 2.92 14.40 -27.48
CA GLN A 38 2.48 13.44 -26.52
C GLN A 38 0.99 13.70 -26.41
N SER A 39 0.19 12.84 -27.03
CA SER A 39 -1.23 12.85 -26.83
C SER A 39 -1.40 12.83 -25.32
N GLU A 40 -1.76 13.96 -24.74
CA GLU A 40 -2.21 14.01 -23.36
C GLU A 40 -3.41 13.07 -23.32
N VAL A 41 -3.16 11.82 -22.90
CA VAL A 41 -4.25 10.90 -22.60
C VAL A 41 -5.02 11.61 -21.49
N PRO A 42 -6.26 12.03 -21.74
CA PRO A 42 -7.00 12.76 -20.73
C PRO A 42 -7.02 11.88 -19.48
N TYR A 43 -6.64 12.46 -18.34
CA TYR A 43 -6.66 11.76 -17.07
C TYR A 43 -8.10 11.30 -16.80
N CYS A 44 -8.37 10.03 -17.07
CA CYS A 44 -9.69 9.45 -16.90
C CYS A 44 -9.75 8.80 -15.51
N VAL A 45 -10.64 9.31 -14.67
CA VAL A 45 -10.92 8.72 -13.36
C VAL A 45 -12.01 7.67 -13.52
N THR A 46 -11.65 6.41 -13.34
CA THR A 46 -12.60 5.29 -13.37
C THR A 46 -12.64 4.62 -11.99
N PRO A 47 -13.85 4.31 -11.47
CA PRO A 47 -13.92 3.62 -10.17
C PRO A 47 -13.29 2.22 -10.28
N PRO A 48 -12.60 1.74 -9.23
CA PRO A 48 -12.10 0.38 -9.19
C PRO A 48 -13.27 -0.62 -9.20
N THR A 49 -13.09 -1.76 -9.84
CA THR A 49 -14.09 -2.82 -9.83
C THR A 49 -14.03 -3.58 -8.52
N VAL A 50 -15.12 -3.57 -7.74
CA VAL A 50 -15.26 -4.38 -6.54
C VAL A 50 -15.44 -5.85 -6.92
N PRO A 51 -14.63 -6.78 -6.39
CA PRO A 51 -14.82 -8.21 -6.64
C PRO A 51 -16.12 -8.71 -5.98
N GLU A 52 -16.66 -9.83 -6.46
CA GLU A 52 -17.83 -10.45 -5.83
C GLU A 52 -17.49 -11.13 -4.51
N GLN A 53 -16.24 -11.52 -4.34
CA GLN A 53 -15.72 -12.21 -3.17
C GLN A 53 -14.30 -11.70 -2.87
N ALA A 54 -13.96 -11.68 -1.59
CA ALA A 54 -12.60 -11.52 -1.11
C ALA A 54 -12.19 -12.76 -0.31
N VAL A 55 -10.92 -13.10 -0.35
CA VAL A 55 -10.40 -14.22 0.44
C VAL A 55 -9.43 -13.67 1.47
N PHE A 56 -9.59 -14.08 2.72
CA PHE A 56 -8.66 -13.79 3.81
C PHE A 56 -8.36 -15.09 4.55
N ASP A 57 -7.12 -15.52 4.49
CA ASP A 57 -6.63 -16.77 5.10
C ASP A 57 -7.49 -18.03 4.79
N GLY A 58 -7.90 -18.15 3.54
CA GLY A 58 -8.75 -19.27 3.08
C GLY A 58 -10.24 -19.05 3.27
N ASP A 59 -10.65 -18.14 4.14
CA ASP A 59 -12.06 -17.79 4.31
C ASP A 59 -12.55 -16.89 3.19
N THR A 60 -13.68 -17.27 2.58
CA THR A 60 -14.30 -16.52 1.49
C THR A 60 -15.38 -15.60 2.03
N ILE A 61 -15.20 -14.31 1.80
CA ILE A 61 -16.11 -13.24 2.21
C ILE A 61 -16.94 -12.82 1.01
N ASP A 62 -18.26 -13.04 1.08
CA ASP A 62 -19.20 -12.60 0.05
C ASP A 62 -19.37 -11.08 0.07
N LEU A 63 -19.01 -10.42 -1.02
CA LEU A 63 -19.11 -8.98 -1.23
C LEU A 63 -20.29 -8.58 -2.14
N ARG A 64 -21.18 -9.54 -2.52
CA ARG A 64 -22.38 -9.22 -3.30
C ARG A 64 -23.46 -8.54 -2.47
N ARG A 65 -23.48 -8.73 -1.15
CA ARG A 65 -24.32 -7.95 -0.25
C ARG A 65 -23.99 -6.48 -0.39
N TYR A 66 -25.02 -5.63 -0.58
CA TYR A 66 -24.84 -4.21 -0.87
C TYR A 66 -24.01 -3.48 0.21
N ASP A 67 -24.25 -3.78 1.49
CA ASP A 67 -23.56 -3.17 2.62
C ASP A 67 -22.05 -3.50 2.65
N ARG A 68 -21.69 -4.75 2.37
CA ARG A 68 -20.28 -5.18 2.25
C ARG A 68 -19.64 -4.62 1.00
N ARG A 69 -20.38 -4.59 -0.11
CA ARG A 69 -19.91 -4.08 -1.40
C ARG A 69 -19.57 -2.60 -1.31
N GLU A 70 -20.45 -1.77 -0.73
CA GLU A 70 -20.21 -0.33 -0.58
C GLU A 70 -19.02 -0.04 0.35
N ARG A 71 -18.85 -0.80 1.44
CA ARG A 71 -17.69 -0.68 2.32
C ARG A 71 -16.39 -1.05 1.62
N MET A 72 -16.38 -2.13 0.84
CA MET A 72 -15.21 -2.55 0.06
C MET A 72 -14.88 -1.52 -1.03
N ASP A 73 -15.88 -1.03 -1.75
CA ASP A 73 -15.72 0.01 -2.78
C ASP A 73 -15.06 1.27 -2.21
N ARG A 74 -15.54 1.75 -1.08
CA ARG A 74 -14.95 2.90 -0.39
C ARG A 74 -13.46 2.73 -0.10
N GLU A 75 -13.06 1.58 0.42
CA GLU A 75 -11.67 1.34 0.77
C GLU A 75 -10.80 1.09 -0.48
N LEU A 76 -11.32 0.42 -1.51
CA LEU A 76 -10.65 0.29 -2.80
C LEU A 76 -10.43 1.66 -3.45
N MET A 77 -11.43 2.52 -3.47
CA MET A 77 -11.29 3.91 -3.95
C MET A 77 -10.24 4.67 -3.15
N SER A 78 -10.24 4.52 -1.81
CA SER A 78 -9.26 5.17 -0.96
C SER A 78 -7.83 4.78 -1.35
N PHE A 79 -7.51 3.49 -1.47
CA PHE A 79 -6.18 3.04 -1.88
C PHE A 79 -5.86 3.39 -3.34
N THR A 80 -6.83 3.31 -4.25
CA THR A 80 -6.63 3.59 -5.67
C THR A 80 -6.29 5.07 -5.90
N TYR A 81 -6.98 5.99 -5.23
CA TYR A 81 -6.82 7.43 -5.48
C TYR A 81 -5.86 8.14 -4.53
N MET A 82 -5.41 7.50 -3.47
CA MET A 82 -4.28 7.98 -2.66
C MET A 82 -2.94 7.58 -3.31
N HIS A 83 -2.76 7.91 -4.60
CA HIS A 83 -1.67 7.41 -5.46
C HIS A 83 -0.28 7.47 -4.80
N SER A 84 0.11 8.60 -4.24
CA SER A 84 1.44 8.77 -3.65
C SER A 84 1.64 7.88 -2.43
N SER A 85 0.64 7.78 -1.57
CA SER A 85 0.68 6.96 -0.36
C SER A 85 0.72 5.48 -0.71
N THR A 86 -0.22 5.02 -1.56
CA THR A 86 -0.30 3.60 -1.96
C THR A 86 0.95 3.17 -2.73
N MET A 87 1.45 4.00 -3.66
CA MET A 87 2.69 3.73 -4.37
C MET A 87 3.87 3.58 -3.40
N GLN A 88 3.97 4.47 -2.39
CA GLN A 88 5.01 4.39 -1.38
C GLN A 88 4.90 3.11 -0.54
N MET A 89 3.69 2.71 -0.15
CA MET A 89 3.45 1.45 0.56
C MET A 89 3.88 0.24 -0.27
N ILE A 90 3.54 0.17 -1.55
CA ILE A 90 3.97 -0.91 -2.45
C ILE A 90 5.50 -0.97 -2.56
N LYS A 91 6.17 0.18 -2.69
CA LYS A 91 7.63 0.24 -2.72
C LYS A 91 8.27 -0.26 -1.42
N ARG A 92 7.68 0.09 -0.27
CA ARG A 92 8.11 -0.36 1.06
C ARG A 92 7.83 -1.85 1.28
N ALA A 93 6.74 -2.39 0.74
CA ALA A 93 6.41 -3.81 0.82
C ALA A 93 7.55 -4.68 0.26
N ASN A 94 8.14 -4.29 -0.87
CA ASN A 94 9.31 -4.99 -1.43
C ASN A 94 10.51 -5.01 -0.46
N ARG A 95 10.63 -4.03 0.43
CA ARG A 95 11.70 -3.98 1.43
C ARG A 95 11.42 -4.86 2.64
N TYR A 96 10.20 -4.84 3.16
CA TYR A 96 9.90 -5.42 4.47
C TYR A 96 9.26 -6.80 4.40
N PHE A 97 8.46 -7.11 3.38
CA PHE A 97 7.80 -8.42 3.28
C PHE A 97 8.77 -9.60 3.27
N PRO A 98 9.95 -9.53 2.60
CA PRO A 98 10.92 -10.63 2.64
C PRO A 98 11.44 -10.98 4.04
N VAL A 99 11.39 -10.05 4.99
CA VAL A 99 11.73 -10.31 6.41
C VAL A 99 10.51 -10.81 7.19
N ILE A 100 9.34 -10.26 6.91
CA ILE A 100 8.12 -10.51 7.67
C ILE A 100 7.49 -11.86 7.34
N GLU A 101 7.38 -12.19 6.05
CA GLU A 101 6.75 -13.42 5.57
C GLU A 101 7.36 -14.71 6.18
N PRO A 102 8.69 -14.87 6.23
CA PRO A 102 9.30 -16.01 6.90
C PRO A 102 8.98 -16.07 8.39
N LEU A 103 8.92 -14.92 9.07
CA LEU A 103 8.59 -14.85 10.50
C LEU A 103 7.15 -15.24 10.78
N LEU A 104 6.19 -14.76 9.97
CA LEU A 104 4.79 -15.17 10.06
C LEU A 104 4.68 -16.68 9.85
N LYS A 105 5.29 -17.21 8.79
CA LYS A 105 5.27 -18.62 8.44
C LYS A 105 5.87 -19.49 9.55
N ALA A 106 7.04 -19.12 10.08
CA ALA A 106 7.69 -19.84 11.18
C ALA A 106 6.84 -19.89 12.44
N ASN A 107 5.97 -18.89 12.63
CA ASN A 107 5.04 -18.82 13.74
C ASN A 107 3.67 -19.43 13.43
N GLY A 108 3.42 -19.97 12.24
CA GLY A 108 2.11 -20.52 11.85
C GLY A 108 1.01 -19.45 11.75
N ILE A 109 1.39 -18.21 11.44
CA ILE A 109 0.46 -17.11 11.19
C ILE A 109 0.25 -17.00 9.68
N PRO A 110 -1.00 -16.80 9.23
CA PRO A 110 -1.30 -16.60 7.83
C PRO A 110 -0.53 -15.45 7.19
N ASP A 111 -0.09 -15.64 5.95
CA ASP A 111 0.67 -14.64 5.21
C ASP A 111 -0.09 -13.31 5.04
N ASP A 112 -1.41 -13.38 4.96
CA ASP A 112 -2.27 -12.20 4.84
C ASP A 112 -2.11 -11.19 5.99
N PHE A 113 -1.62 -11.64 7.16
CA PHE A 113 -1.36 -10.76 8.30
C PHE A 113 -0.27 -9.71 8.05
N LYS A 114 0.59 -9.87 7.05
CA LYS A 114 1.53 -8.83 6.62
C LYS A 114 0.82 -7.52 6.22
N TYR A 115 -0.42 -7.62 5.73
CA TYR A 115 -1.21 -6.44 5.34
C TYR A 115 -1.70 -5.61 6.52
N LEU A 116 -1.72 -6.15 7.76
CA LEU A 116 -1.98 -5.34 8.94
C LEU A 116 -0.96 -4.22 9.10
N MET A 117 0.34 -4.51 8.92
CA MET A 117 1.38 -3.48 8.98
C MET A 117 1.16 -2.38 7.93
N VAL A 118 0.61 -2.74 6.77
CA VAL A 118 0.33 -1.75 5.73
C VAL A 118 -0.72 -0.76 6.21
N ILE A 119 -1.81 -1.25 6.81
CA ILE A 119 -2.89 -0.39 7.28
C ILE A 119 -2.57 0.32 8.61
N GLU A 120 -1.67 -0.23 9.44
CA GLU A 120 -1.25 0.35 10.71
C GLU A 120 -0.26 1.51 10.54
N SER A 121 0.77 1.31 9.74
CA SER A 121 1.90 2.25 9.68
C SER A 121 2.22 2.76 8.27
N ASN A 122 1.47 2.35 7.23
CA ASN A 122 1.86 2.51 5.82
C ASN A 122 3.27 1.94 5.56
N LEU A 123 3.65 0.87 6.28
CA LEU A 123 4.99 0.29 6.29
C LEU A 123 6.10 1.31 6.63
N ASN A 124 5.80 2.31 7.45
CA ASN A 124 6.80 3.23 7.98
C ASN A 124 7.39 2.68 9.28
N PRO A 125 8.67 2.27 9.31
CA PRO A 125 9.26 1.63 10.49
C PRO A 125 9.38 2.56 11.69
N ILE A 126 9.38 3.87 11.48
CA ILE A 126 9.47 4.89 12.54
C ILE A 126 8.10 5.56 12.81
N ALA A 127 7.00 4.96 12.36
CA ALA A 127 5.68 5.52 12.59
C ALA A 127 5.37 5.60 14.08
N ARG A 128 4.79 6.74 14.49
CA ARG A 128 4.29 6.96 15.84
C ARG A 128 2.95 7.68 15.77
N SER A 129 1.95 7.13 16.43
CA SER A 129 0.62 7.75 16.50
C SER A 129 0.58 8.80 17.62
N PRO A 130 -0.37 9.75 17.57
CA PRO A 130 -0.59 10.69 18.68
C PRO A 130 -0.92 9.99 20.02
N ALA A 131 -1.54 8.81 19.96
CA ALA A 131 -1.84 7.99 21.13
C ALA A 131 -0.62 7.21 21.67
N GLY A 132 0.53 7.25 20.96
CA GLY A 132 1.77 6.60 21.40
C GLY A 132 1.99 5.19 20.85
N ALA A 133 1.17 4.72 19.92
CA ALA A 133 1.48 3.49 19.18
C ALA A 133 2.72 3.69 18.30
N ALA A 134 3.57 2.67 18.13
CA ALA A 134 4.85 2.84 17.46
C ALA A 134 5.27 1.63 16.59
N GLY A 135 6.11 1.92 15.58
CA GLY A 135 6.74 0.95 14.68
C GLY A 135 5.79 0.42 13.60
N LEU A 136 6.25 -0.61 12.87
CA LEU A 136 5.48 -1.22 11.77
C LEU A 136 4.13 -1.76 12.23
N TRP A 137 4.10 -2.37 13.41
CA TRP A 137 2.93 -3.02 13.99
C TRP A 137 2.06 -2.10 14.87
N GLN A 138 2.47 -0.85 15.07
CA GLN A 138 1.75 0.13 15.88
C GLN A 138 1.36 -0.37 17.28
N PHE A 139 2.26 -1.07 17.96
CA PHE A 139 2.02 -1.48 19.33
C PHE A 139 1.91 -0.29 20.29
N MET A 140 0.88 -0.33 21.13
CA MET A 140 0.84 0.53 22.33
C MET A 140 1.90 0.05 23.35
N PRO A 141 2.50 0.95 24.16
CA PRO A 141 3.56 0.56 25.09
C PRO A 141 3.16 -0.56 26.08
N VAL A 142 1.92 -0.54 26.54
CA VAL A 142 1.41 -1.55 27.49
C VAL A 142 1.34 -2.91 26.78
N THR A 143 0.66 -2.97 25.65
CA THR A 143 0.50 -4.19 24.85
C THR A 143 1.87 -4.73 24.40
N ALA A 144 2.78 -3.86 23.98
CA ALA A 144 4.14 -4.27 23.60
C ALA A 144 4.85 -5.05 24.73
N ARG A 145 4.79 -4.55 25.95
CA ARG A 145 5.37 -5.23 27.12
C ARG A 145 4.66 -6.54 27.47
N GLU A 146 3.32 -6.57 27.37
CA GLU A 146 2.53 -7.80 27.55
C GLU A 146 2.96 -8.91 26.60
N PHE A 147 3.33 -8.54 25.37
CA PHE A 147 3.80 -9.49 24.34
C PHE A 147 5.33 -9.54 24.26
N GLY A 148 6.05 -9.18 25.33
CA GLY A 148 7.46 -9.45 25.53
C GLY A 148 8.43 -8.53 24.78
N LEU A 149 8.01 -7.29 24.48
CA LEU A 149 8.92 -6.24 24.00
C LEU A 149 9.40 -5.37 25.15
N GLU A 150 10.66 -4.98 25.12
CA GLU A 150 11.20 -3.99 25.99
C GLU A 150 10.81 -2.58 25.51
N VAL A 151 10.13 -1.81 26.39
CA VAL A 151 9.73 -0.44 26.11
C VAL A 151 9.93 0.38 27.39
N ASN A 152 10.99 1.14 27.42
CA ASN A 152 11.38 2.05 28.51
C ASN A 152 12.00 3.33 27.93
N ASP A 153 12.60 4.17 28.78
CA ASP A 153 13.19 5.45 28.38
C ASP A 153 14.47 5.29 27.53
N ASN A 154 15.13 4.13 27.58
CA ASN A 154 16.38 3.86 26.87
C ASN A 154 16.20 2.97 25.64
N VAL A 155 15.20 2.08 25.67
CA VAL A 155 14.98 1.06 24.63
C VAL A 155 13.51 1.03 24.24
N ASP A 156 13.24 0.97 22.95
CA ASP A 156 11.90 0.81 22.39
C ASP A 156 11.93 -0.23 21.26
N GLU A 157 11.72 -1.50 21.62
CA GLU A 157 11.76 -2.62 20.70
C GLU A 157 10.57 -2.69 19.74
N ARG A 158 9.59 -1.79 19.86
CA ARG A 158 8.50 -1.67 18.88
C ARG A 158 9.00 -1.25 17.51
N TYR A 159 10.19 -0.64 17.44
CA TYR A 159 10.87 -0.27 16.21
C TYR A 159 11.76 -1.39 15.65
N HIS A 160 12.02 -2.44 16.42
CA HIS A 160 12.81 -3.59 15.97
C HIS A 160 11.93 -4.55 15.18
N ILE A 161 12.20 -4.71 13.89
CA ILE A 161 11.31 -5.40 12.94
C ILE A 161 11.01 -6.83 13.39
N GLU A 162 12.03 -7.63 13.67
CA GLU A 162 11.89 -9.04 13.99
C GLU A 162 11.24 -9.25 15.37
N LYS A 163 11.68 -8.52 16.38
CA LYS A 163 11.11 -8.61 17.74
C LYS A 163 9.64 -8.19 17.75
N ALA A 164 9.33 -7.07 17.10
CA ALA A 164 7.96 -6.58 16.99
C ALA A 164 7.06 -7.56 16.20
N THR A 165 7.59 -8.19 15.15
CA THR A 165 6.86 -9.22 14.40
C THR A 165 6.62 -10.47 15.25
N ALA A 166 7.62 -10.93 16.00
CA ALA A 166 7.44 -12.06 16.92
C ALA A 166 6.40 -11.74 18.01
N ALA A 167 6.36 -10.51 18.53
CA ALA A 167 5.33 -10.07 19.47
C ALA A 167 3.94 -10.05 18.83
N ALA A 168 3.81 -9.57 17.60
CA ALA A 168 2.56 -9.61 16.83
C ALA A 168 2.08 -11.04 16.63
N CYS A 169 2.97 -11.97 16.28
CA CYS A 169 2.63 -13.39 16.15
C CYS A 169 2.09 -13.97 17.46
N ARG A 170 2.67 -13.61 18.61
CA ARG A 170 2.15 -14.05 19.93
C ARG A 170 0.73 -13.52 20.18
N TYR A 171 0.49 -12.24 19.88
CA TYR A 171 -0.85 -11.66 19.95
C TYR A 171 -1.84 -12.42 19.08
N PHE A 172 -1.50 -12.66 17.82
CA PHE A 172 -2.38 -13.33 16.86
C PHE A 172 -2.70 -14.76 17.28
N LYS A 173 -1.72 -15.52 17.77
CA LYS A 173 -1.94 -16.87 18.30
C LYS A 173 -2.90 -16.87 19.49
N GLN A 174 -2.71 -15.96 20.44
CA GLN A 174 -3.57 -15.83 21.60
C GLN A 174 -5.01 -15.47 21.20
N ALA A 175 -5.16 -14.51 20.27
CA ALA A 175 -6.47 -14.11 19.80
C ALA A 175 -7.14 -15.22 18.97
N TYR A 176 -6.39 -15.94 18.14
CA TYR A 176 -6.93 -17.05 17.35
C TYR A 176 -7.38 -18.23 18.23
N ALA A 177 -6.62 -18.56 19.26
CA ALA A 177 -7.03 -19.57 20.23
C ALA A 177 -8.37 -19.23 20.92
N LYS A 178 -8.71 -17.94 20.98
CA LYS A 178 -9.97 -17.46 21.56
C LYS A 178 -11.12 -17.44 20.57
N TYR A 179 -10.88 -17.06 19.31
CA TYR A 179 -11.94 -16.79 18.34
C TYR A 179 -12.12 -17.90 17.28
N GLY A 180 -11.04 -18.58 16.91
CA GLY A 180 -11.06 -19.50 15.77
C GLY A 180 -11.34 -18.82 14.41
N ASP A 181 -11.38 -17.49 14.38
CA ASP A 181 -11.70 -16.64 13.23
C ASP A 181 -10.60 -15.59 13.01
N TRP A 182 -9.87 -15.67 11.91
CA TRP A 182 -8.78 -14.75 11.61
C TRP A 182 -9.25 -13.31 11.37
N MET A 183 -10.47 -13.14 10.89
CA MET A 183 -11.04 -11.80 10.76
C MET A 183 -11.35 -11.19 12.13
N ALA A 184 -11.83 -12.01 13.10
CA ALA A 184 -12.00 -11.57 14.49
C ALA A 184 -10.65 -11.24 15.14
N VAL A 185 -9.58 -11.99 14.85
CA VAL A 185 -8.21 -11.64 15.27
C VAL A 185 -7.82 -10.27 14.76
N SER A 186 -8.03 -10.01 13.46
CA SER A 186 -7.72 -8.71 12.83
C SER A 186 -8.54 -7.57 13.45
N ALA A 187 -9.84 -7.77 13.65
CA ALA A 187 -10.71 -6.78 14.29
C ALA A 187 -10.28 -6.52 15.74
N SER A 188 -9.85 -7.55 16.46
CA SER A 188 -9.39 -7.44 17.85
C SER A 188 -8.06 -6.69 17.99
N TYR A 189 -7.21 -6.74 16.96
CA TYR A 189 -5.98 -5.97 16.92
C TYR A 189 -6.24 -4.45 16.95
N ASN A 190 -7.26 -4.02 16.22
CA ASN A 190 -7.70 -2.62 16.19
C ASN A 190 -8.51 -2.22 17.44
N ALA A 191 -9.51 -3.03 17.81
CA ALA A 191 -10.51 -2.65 18.82
C ALA A 191 -10.23 -3.18 20.23
N GLY A 192 -9.28 -4.10 20.37
CA GLY A 192 -8.99 -4.84 21.59
C GLY A 192 -9.84 -6.10 21.72
N GLN A 193 -9.21 -7.17 22.24
CA GLN A 193 -9.85 -8.49 22.36
C GLN A 193 -11.13 -8.49 23.21
N GLY A 194 -11.15 -7.75 24.33
CA GLY A 194 -12.33 -7.70 25.19
C GLY A 194 -13.55 -7.11 24.49
N ARG A 195 -13.35 -6.10 23.64
CA ARG A 195 -14.43 -5.47 22.88
C ARG A 195 -15.01 -6.44 21.84
N ILE A 196 -14.16 -7.11 21.06
CA ILE A 196 -14.62 -8.05 20.03
C ILE A 196 -15.35 -9.23 20.67
N SER A 197 -14.82 -9.82 21.75
CA SER A 197 -15.53 -10.88 22.49
C SER A 197 -16.91 -10.45 22.93
N SER A 198 -16.99 -9.27 23.57
CA SER A 198 -18.29 -8.73 24.03
C SER A 198 -19.27 -8.50 22.88
N GLN A 199 -18.80 -8.16 21.67
CA GLN A 199 -19.68 -7.95 20.54
C GLN A 199 -20.13 -9.27 19.89
N LEU A 200 -19.25 -10.27 19.80
CA LEU A 200 -19.63 -11.62 19.36
C LEU A 200 -20.72 -12.20 20.25
N ASP A 201 -20.53 -12.12 21.57
CA ASP A 201 -21.50 -12.61 22.55
C ASP A 201 -22.83 -11.86 22.46
N LYS A 202 -22.81 -10.53 22.46
CA LYS A 202 -24.01 -9.69 22.46
C LYS A 202 -24.83 -9.79 21.18
N GLN A 203 -24.16 -9.97 20.06
CA GLN A 203 -24.82 -10.01 18.74
C GLN A 203 -25.09 -11.45 18.29
N LEU A 204 -24.68 -12.45 19.09
CA LEU A 204 -24.82 -13.88 18.77
C LEU A 204 -24.27 -14.21 17.38
N ALA A 205 -23.10 -13.65 17.07
CA ALA A 205 -22.44 -13.82 15.78
C ALA A 205 -21.24 -14.75 15.92
N ASP A 206 -21.08 -15.65 14.95
CA ASP A 206 -19.96 -16.59 14.90
C ASP A 206 -18.74 -15.99 14.19
N HIS A 207 -18.95 -15.00 13.31
CA HIS A 207 -17.91 -14.39 12.52
C HIS A 207 -17.85 -12.86 12.67
N ALA A 208 -16.64 -12.31 12.72
CA ALA A 208 -16.45 -10.86 12.87
C ALA A 208 -17.03 -10.03 11.71
N MET A 209 -17.09 -10.61 10.51
CA MET A 209 -17.67 -9.93 9.34
C MET A 209 -19.19 -9.74 9.42
N ASP A 210 -19.86 -10.38 10.37
CA ASP A 210 -21.31 -10.22 10.62
C ASP A 210 -21.62 -9.23 11.74
N LEU A 211 -20.60 -8.74 12.44
CA LEU A 211 -20.74 -7.80 13.53
C LEU A 211 -21.08 -6.37 13.05
N TRP A 212 -21.97 -5.73 13.78
CA TRP A 212 -22.19 -4.29 13.73
C TRP A 212 -21.19 -3.61 14.68
N LEU A 213 -20.07 -3.18 14.13
CA LEU A 213 -18.99 -2.54 14.88
C LEU A 213 -18.99 -1.02 14.67
N ALA A 214 -18.27 -0.31 15.55
CA ALA A 214 -17.96 1.09 15.33
C ALA A 214 -17.30 1.28 13.97
N GLU A 215 -17.54 2.44 13.34
CA GLU A 215 -17.09 2.75 11.97
C GLU A 215 -15.59 2.49 11.78
N GLU A 216 -14.77 2.87 12.74
CA GLU A 216 -13.31 2.67 12.68
C GLU A 216 -12.95 1.18 12.53
N THR A 217 -13.46 0.31 13.40
CA THR A 217 -13.17 -1.13 13.39
C THR A 217 -13.81 -1.82 12.18
N SER A 218 -15.02 -1.41 11.81
CA SER A 218 -15.67 -1.91 10.60
C SER A 218 -14.84 -1.58 9.35
N ARG A 219 -14.36 -0.35 9.22
CA ARG A 219 -13.47 0.07 8.13
C ARG A 219 -12.15 -0.68 8.15
N TYR A 220 -11.61 -0.97 9.32
CA TYR A 220 -10.33 -1.66 9.47
C TYR A 220 -10.33 -3.01 8.74
N MET A 221 -11.38 -3.82 8.91
CA MET A 221 -11.51 -5.11 8.22
C MET A 221 -11.57 -4.94 6.69
N PHE A 222 -12.37 -3.99 6.20
CA PHE A 222 -12.46 -3.75 4.75
C PHE A 222 -11.19 -3.11 4.17
N ARG A 223 -10.48 -2.29 4.95
CA ARG A 223 -9.15 -1.77 4.56
C ARG A 223 -8.13 -2.91 4.41
N LEU A 224 -8.19 -3.90 5.29
CA LEU A 224 -7.32 -5.08 5.21
C LEU A 224 -7.59 -5.87 3.93
N LEU A 225 -8.84 -6.12 3.60
CA LEU A 225 -9.23 -6.78 2.35
C LEU A 225 -8.84 -5.96 1.12
N ALA A 226 -9.11 -4.66 1.14
CA ALA A 226 -8.82 -3.77 0.01
C ALA A 226 -7.31 -3.64 -0.26
N VAL A 227 -6.48 -3.52 0.78
CA VAL A 227 -5.04 -3.46 0.59
C VAL A 227 -4.48 -4.76 0.04
N LYS A 228 -5.01 -5.92 0.49
CA LYS A 228 -4.65 -7.22 -0.09
C LYS A 228 -4.96 -7.28 -1.58
N GLU A 229 -6.17 -6.86 -2.01
CA GLU A 229 -6.56 -6.80 -3.42
C GLU A 229 -5.63 -5.89 -4.24
N VAL A 230 -5.35 -4.70 -3.75
CA VAL A 230 -4.49 -3.72 -4.44
C VAL A 230 -3.05 -4.23 -4.55
N PHE A 231 -2.50 -4.83 -3.50
CA PHE A 231 -1.13 -5.34 -3.50
C PHE A 231 -0.99 -6.65 -4.28
N GLY A 232 -2.04 -7.47 -4.33
CA GLY A 232 -2.09 -8.70 -5.12
C GLY A 232 -2.06 -8.43 -6.63
N ASN A 233 -2.66 -7.33 -7.08
CA ASN A 233 -2.64 -6.92 -8.49
C ASN A 233 -2.59 -5.39 -8.63
N PRO A 234 -1.43 -4.76 -8.37
CA PRO A 234 -1.30 -3.30 -8.41
C PRO A 234 -1.67 -2.68 -9.76
N GLN A 235 -1.37 -3.39 -10.86
CA GLN A 235 -1.65 -2.91 -12.22
C GLN A 235 -3.15 -2.72 -12.49
N ARG A 236 -3.99 -3.59 -11.94
CA ARG A 236 -5.45 -3.47 -12.02
C ARG A 236 -5.97 -2.16 -11.42
N PHE A 237 -5.23 -1.62 -10.45
CA PHE A 237 -5.55 -0.38 -9.73
C PHE A 237 -4.73 0.82 -10.22
N GLY A 238 -4.08 0.70 -11.38
CA GLY A 238 -3.33 1.80 -12.01
C GLY A 238 -1.90 2.00 -11.50
N PHE A 239 -1.38 1.13 -10.66
CA PHE A 239 0.00 1.22 -10.15
C PHE A 239 0.97 0.44 -11.05
N LEU A 240 1.57 1.15 -12.01
CA LEU A 240 2.56 0.60 -12.95
C LEU A 240 3.98 0.75 -12.39
N LEU A 241 4.36 -0.14 -11.48
CA LEU A 241 5.69 -0.13 -10.86
C LEU A 241 6.60 -1.16 -11.53
N LYS A 242 7.76 -0.70 -11.98
CA LYS A 242 8.86 -1.56 -12.42
C LYS A 242 9.76 -1.91 -11.22
N ARG A 243 10.54 -2.98 -11.35
CA ARG A 243 11.47 -3.43 -10.30
C ARG A 243 12.42 -2.32 -9.83
N GLU A 244 12.90 -1.48 -10.75
CA GLU A 244 13.78 -0.34 -10.47
C GLU A 244 13.15 0.75 -9.60
N HIS A 245 11.80 0.80 -9.54
CA HIS A 245 11.07 1.74 -8.71
C HIS A 245 10.91 1.27 -7.25
N LEU A 246 11.14 -0.02 -6.99
CA LEU A 246 10.92 -0.61 -5.65
C LEU A 246 12.12 -0.32 -4.73
N TYR A 247 11.85 -0.22 -3.44
CA TYR A 247 12.94 -0.11 -2.47
C TYR A 247 13.65 -1.47 -2.31
N PRO A 248 15.00 -1.50 -2.19
CA PRO A 248 15.73 -2.75 -2.01
C PRO A 248 15.21 -3.55 -0.82
N ALA A 249 15.13 -4.87 -0.99
CA ALA A 249 14.76 -5.77 0.08
C ALA A 249 15.82 -5.77 1.19
N ILE A 250 15.37 -5.89 2.44
CA ILE A 250 16.25 -6.19 3.57
C ILE A 250 16.54 -7.70 3.49
N PRO A 251 17.82 -8.12 3.47
CA PRO A 251 18.14 -9.53 3.45
C PRO A 251 17.71 -10.19 4.77
N TYR A 252 16.84 -11.19 4.67
CA TYR A 252 16.51 -12.06 5.81
C TYR A 252 17.57 -13.15 5.92
N LYS A 253 18.22 -13.24 7.07
CA LYS A 253 19.07 -14.37 7.41
C LYS A 253 18.26 -15.33 8.27
N GLU A 254 17.92 -16.48 7.71
CA GLU A 254 17.36 -17.57 8.50
C GLU A 254 18.45 -18.02 9.48
N VAL A 255 18.27 -17.74 10.76
CA VAL A 255 19.17 -18.29 11.81
C VAL A 255 18.74 -19.74 11.98
N ALA A 256 19.52 -20.65 11.43
CA ALA A 256 19.32 -22.07 11.66
C ALA A 256 19.43 -22.36 13.15
N GLY A 257 18.31 -22.78 13.74
CA GLY A 257 18.16 -23.41 15.05
C GLY A 257 18.98 -22.84 16.21
N ASP A 258 18.30 -22.35 17.23
CA ASP A 258 18.78 -22.15 18.61
C ASP A 258 20.16 -21.47 18.82
N THR A 259 20.42 -20.36 18.12
CA THR A 259 21.50 -19.48 18.50
C THR A 259 20.92 -18.14 18.97
N GLU A 260 21.26 -17.78 20.19
CA GLU A 260 20.81 -16.60 20.92
C GLU A 260 20.81 -15.34 20.05
N ILE A 261 19.73 -14.57 20.18
CA ILE A 261 19.45 -13.28 19.54
C ILE A 261 20.51 -12.19 19.90
N SER A 262 21.64 -12.57 20.49
CA SER A 262 22.65 -11.64 21.02
C SER A 262 23.56 -10.98 19.98
N GLU A 263 23.55 -11.41 18.70
CA GLU A 263 24.48 -10.86 17.71
C GLU A 263 23.90 -9.85 16.71
N LEU A 264 22.59 -9.49 16.80
CA LEU A 264 21.97 -8.55 15.86
C LEU A 264 21.89 -7.09 16.39
N SER A 265 22.63 -6.76 17.45
CA SER A 265 22.63 -5.40 18.04
C SER A 265 23.60 -4.39 17.37
N ASN A 266 24.22 -4.73 16.26
CA ASN A 266 25.23 -3.89 15.61
C ASN A 266 24.83 -3.45 14.19
N PHE A 267 23.61 -2.85 14.02
CA PHE A 267 23.32 -2.03 12.85
C PHE A 267 22.44 -0.84 13.23
#